data_b2aa95f9b68bf13713cc3e0570f287ff
#
_entry.id   b2aa95f9b68bf13713cc3e0570f287ff
#
_cell.length_a   1.000
_cell.length_b   1.000
_cell.length_c   1.000
_cell.angle_alpha   90.00
_cell.angle_beta   90.00
_cell.angle_gamma   90.00
#
_symmetry.space_group_name_H-M   'P 1'
#
loop_
_entity.id
_entity.type
_entity.pdbx_description
1 polymer ?
#
loop_
_entity_poly.entity_id
_entity_poly.type
_entity_poly.pdbx_seq_one_letter_code
_entity_poly.pdbx_strand_id
1 'polypeptide(L)'
;LLLMGTNGDKTLVYWVKLNEENMQIIDNGVLNLTIPEGYTDLSTSGILTYRKESGDLLYFFIAKNGEGITDAEQSKLCVAVIPDPKTMKVTQINEVDANLALESTASAYGELMQNTVMYDENGNLYLAGLLKENGIEYGSLLRMKAGATNFDANYNALPNPEGKLHTIQYLGNGKALVYMRNHKAELASGVKPTGIDAVNNFYAVVDLNSNTRERVKYNGTDLPYCSGRFSQRSVIVAGKAYIGVADKEALSAGVYIYDIASGKVEEGVKLESGFCFDIIRAMKIEK
;
A
#
# COMPACT_ATOMS: atom_id res chain seq x y z
N LEU A 1 -13.79 -6.73 -13.22
CA LEU A 1 -12.47 -6.13 -13.01
C LEU A 1 -12.46 -4.68 -13.51
N LEU A 2 -11.86 -3.80 -12.77
CA LEU A 2 -11.74 -2.40 -13.11
C LEU A 2 -10.27 -1.97 -13.08
N LEU A 3 -9.85 -1.29 -14.12
CA LEU A 3 -8.50 -0.74 -14.26
C LEU A 3 -8.57 0.79 -14.35
N MET A 4 -7.59 1.46 -13.77
CA MET A 4 -7.48 2.91 -13.75
C MET A 4 -6.12 3.34 -14.29
N GLY A 5 -6.07 4.51 -14.92
CA GLY A 5 -4.82 5.07 -15.43
C GLY A 5 -4.97 6.50 -15.91
N THR A 6 -3.84 7.14 -16.22
CA THR A 6 -3.81 8.45 -16.89
C THR A 6 -3.09 8.33 -18.21
N ASN A 7 -3.40 9.22 -19.15
CA ASN A 7 -2.78 9.26 -20.48
C ASN A 7 -1.60 10.24 -20.56
N GLY A 8 -1.04 10.66 -19.44
CA GLY A 8 -0.03 11.72 -19.39
C GLY A 8 -0.61 13.13 -19.17
N ASP A 9 -1.91 13.32 -19.34
CA ASP A 9 -2.62 14.49 -18.83
C ASP A 9 -2.99 14.21 -17.36
N LYS A 10 -2.45 14.97 -16.46
CA LYS A 10 -2.56 14.75 -15.01
C LYS A 10 -3.94 15.02 -14.45
N THR A 11 -4.80 15.69 -15.22
CA THR A 11 -6.19 15.98 -14.82
C THR A 11 -7.19 14.91 -15.26
N LEU A 12 -6.77 13.99 -16.14
CA LEU A 12 -7.64 12.94 -16.68
C LEU A 12 -7.29 11.57 -16.13
N VAL A 13 -8.26 10.92 -15.51
CA VAL A 13 -8.17 9.54 -15.02
C VAL A 13 -9.12 8.67 -15.82
N TYR A 14 -8.58 7.75 -16.59
CA TYR A 14 -9.37 6.80 -17.37
C TYR A 14 -9.67 5.53 -16.57
N TRP A 15 -10.80 4.94 -16.82
CA TRP A 15 -11.17 3.64 -16.30
C TRP A 15 -11.65 2.70 -17.40
N VAL A 16 -11.45 1.43 -17.20
CA VAL A 16 -11.87 0.35 -18.08
C VAL A 16 -12.47 -0.76 -17.25
N LYS A 17 -13.67 -1.21 -17.60
CA LYS A 17 -14.29 -2.40 -17.01
C LYS A 17 -14.04 -3.61 -17.91
N LEU A 18 -13.60 -4.68 -17.30
CA LEU A 18 -13.34 -5.94 -17.97
C LEU A 18 -14.29 -7.01 -17.46
N ASN A 19 -14.75 -7.86 -18.36
CA ASN A 19 -15.35 -9.12 -17.98
C ASN A 19 -14.29 -10.02 -17.36
N GLU A 20 -14.56 -10.62 -16.20
CA GLU A 20 -13.56 -11.42 -15.46
C GLU A 20 -13.27 -12.79 -16.11
N GLU A 21 -14.21 -13.34 -16.89
CA GLU A 21 -14.06 -14.64 -17.50
C GLU A 21 -13.20 -14.62 -18.77
N ASN A 22 -13.34 -13.56 -19.57
CA ASN A 22 -12.68 -13.49 -20.89
C ASN A 22 -11.83 -12.24 -21.09
N MET A 23 -11.72 -11.37 -20.09
CA MET A 23 -10.94 -10.13 -20.10
C MET A 23 -11.33 -9.14 -21.20
N GLN A 24 -12.53 -9.28 -21.78
CA GLN A 24 -13.04 -8.33 -22.77
C GLN A 24 -13.46 -7.02 -22.11
N ILE A 25 -13.17 -5.91 -22.78
CA ILE A 25 -13.66 -4.59 -22.36
C ILE A 25 -15.16 -4.54 -22.55
N ILE A 26 -15.88 -4.31 -21.45
CA ILE A 26 -17.35 -4.18 -21.47
C ILE A 26 -17.82 -2.73 -21.33
N ASP A 27 -16.94 -1.86 -20.77
CA ASP A 27 -17.24 -0.44 -20.61
C ASP A 27 -15.96 0.33 -20.32
N ASN A 28 -15.93 1.64 -20.61
CA ASN A 28 -14.81 2.52 -20.31
C ASN A 28 -15.25 3.98 -20.22
N GLY A 29 -14.43 4.81 -19.65
CA GLY A 29 -14.73 6.23 -19.54
C GLY A 29 -13.65 7.03 -18.82
N VAL A 30 -14.00 8.25 -18.47
CA VAL A 30 -13.16 9.18 -17.72
C VAL A 30 -13.78 9.43 -16.35
N LEU A 31 -12.97 9.40 -15.32
CA LEU A 31 -13.36 9.81 -13.99
C LEU A 31 -13.23 11.33 -13.89
N ASN A 32 -14.35 12.02 -13.73
CA ASN A 32 -14.37 13.47 -13.60
C ASN A 32 -13.99 13.87 -12.18
N LEU A 33 -12.72 14.19 -11.97
CA LEU A 33 -12.20 14.71 -10.72
C LEU A 33 -12.17 16.24 -10.78
N THR A 34 -12.74 16.87 -9.77
CA THR A 34 -12.58 18.30 -9.55
C THR A 34 -11.32 18.51 -8.70
N ILE A 35 -10.41 19.33 -9.20
CA ILE A 35 -9.23 19.72 -8.42
C ILE A 35 -9.70 20.66 -7.31
N PRO A 36 -9.37 20.41 -6.03
CA PRO A 36 -9.74 21.29 -4.93
C PRO A 36 -9.18 22.70 -5.11
N GLU A 37 -9.85 23.68 -4.52
CA GLU A 37 -9.43 25.09 -4.57
C GLU A 37 -8.01 25.25 -4.00
N GLY A 38 -7.20 26.05 -4.68
CA GLY A 38 -5.81 26.29 -4.27
C GLY A 38 -4.78 25.34 -4.90
N TYR A 39 -5.22 24.33 -5.68
CA TYR A 39 -4.34 23.42 -6.40
C TYR A 39 -4.50 23.56 -7.91
N THR A 40 -3.45 23.21 -8.66
CA THR A 40 -3.41 23.34 -10.13
C THR A 40 -3.37 22.00 -10.85
N ASP A 41 -2.95 20.96 -10.16
CA ASP A 41 -2.70 19.63 -10.72
C ASP A 41 -3.19 18.52 -9.79
N LEU A 42 -3.26 17.32 -10.34
CA LEU A 42 -3.43 16.10 -9.54
C LEU A 42 -2.36 15.07 -9.87
N SER A 43 -2.06 14.23 -8.90
CA SER A 43 -1.28 13.03 -9.08
C SER A 43 -2.14 11.83 -8.74
N THR A 44 -2.23 10.90 -9.68
CA THR A 44 -3.06 9.71 -9.51
C THR A 44 -2.28 8.63 -8.79
N SER A 45 -2.90 7.95 -7.86
CA SER A 45 -2.29 6.85 -7.13
C SER A 45 -2.48 5.50 -7.81
N GLY A 46 -3.46 5.40 -8.70
CA GLY A 46 -3.96 4.12 -9.20
C GLY A 46 -4.70 3.29 -8.15
N ILE A 47 -4.92 3.83 -6.95
CA ILE A 47 -5.58 3.12 -5.86
C ILE A 47 -7.09 3.35 -5.96
N LEU A 48 -7.78 2.31 -6.40
CA LEU A 48 -9.23 2.22 -6.43
C LEU A 48 -9.64 1.04 -5.57
N THR A 49 -10.58 1.25 -4.66
CA THR A 49 -11.04 0.18 -3.79
C THR A 49 -12.56 0.11 -3.73
N TYR A 50 -13.09 -1.12 -3.63
CA TYR A 50 -14.51 -1.40 -3.52
C TYR A 50 -14.89 -1.70 -2.07
N ARG A 51 -15.86 -0.97 -1.54
CA ARG A 51 -16.43 -1.24 -0.23
C ARG A 51 -17.61 -2.19 -0.36
N LYS A 52 -17.41 -3.42 0.08
CA LYS A 52 -18.38 -4.50 -0.11
C LYS A 52 -19.73 -4.21 0.56
N GLU A 53 -19.72 -3.58 1.72
CA GLU A 53 -20.93 -3.35 2.52
C GLU A 53 -21.80 -2.22 1.98
N SER A 54 -21.18 -1.11 1.53
CA SER A 54 -21.88 0.02 0.94
C SER A 54 -22.06 -0.08 -0.57
N GLY A 55 -21.31 -0.96 -1.23
CA GLY A 55 -21.40 -1.18 -2.68
C GLY A 55 -20.80 -0.07 -3.52
N ASP A 56 -20.03 0.83 -2.92
CA ASP A 56 -19.40 1.97 -3.59
C ASP A 56 -17.90 1.78 -3.82
N LEU A 57 -17.31 2.68 -4.60
CA LEU A 57 -15.89 2.75 -4.86
C LEU A 57 -15.30 4.01 -4.25
N LEU A 58 -14.07 3.90 -3.77
CA LEU A 58 -13.24 5.03 -3.39
C LEU A 58 -12.01 5.06 -4.29
N TYR A 59 -11.71 6.24 -4.81
CA TYR A 59 -10.49 6.50 -5.58
C TYR A 59 -9.63 7.53 -4.85
N PHE A 60 -8.35 7.20 -4.65
CA PHE A 60 -7.41 8.08 -3.95
C PHE A 60 -6.51 8.79 -4.94
N PHE A 61 -6.32 10.08 -4.73
CA PHE A 61 -5.43 10.91 -5.53
C PHE A 61 -4.83 12.04 -4.68
N ILE A 62 -3.85 12.72 -5.23
CA ILE A 62 -3.20 13.85 -4.59
C ILE A 62 -3.46 15.09 -5.43
N ALA A 63 -4.07 16.11 -4.84
CA ALA A 63 -4.10 17.46 -5.39
C ALA A 63 -2.76 18.15 -5.07
N LYS A 64 -2.18 18.88 -6.03
CA LYS A 64 -0.86 19.51 -5.85
C LYS A 64 -0.69 20.76 -6.69
N ASN A 65 0.31 21.57 -6.35
CA ASN A 65 0.70 22.77 -7.08
C ASN A 65 1.96 22.49 -7.92
N GLY A 66 1.76 22.35 -9.23
CA GLY A 66 2.81 22.17 -10.22
C GLY A 66 3.30 20.73 -10.44
N GLU A 67 4.08 20.58 -11.51
CA GLU A 67 4.65 19.30 -11.91
C GLU A 67 5.74 18.81 -10.97
N GLY A 68 5.79 17.49 -10.77
CA GLY A 68 6.87 16.84 -10.04
C GLY A 68 6.88 17.07 -8.53
N ILE A 69 5.95 17.87 -8.00
CA ILE A 69 5.87 18.14 -6.57
C ILE A 69 5.26 16.92 -5.85
N THR A 70 6.04 16.36 -4.94
CA THR A 70 5.60 15.31 -4.02
C THR A 70 5.69 15.79 -2.56
N ASP A 71 5.85 17.12 -2.37
CA ASP A 71 5.99 17.70 -1.05
C ASP A 71 4.62 17.75 -0.35
N ALA A 72 4.55 17.20 0.85
CA ALA A 72 3.33 17.21 1.64
C ALA A 72 2.83 18.62 1.99
N GLU A 73 3.71 19.61 2.00
CA GLU A 73 3.33 21.02 2.23
C GLU A 73 2.61 21.65 1.03
N GLN A 74 2.79 21.08 -0.17
CA GLN A 74 2.22 21.58 -1.42
C GLN A 74 1.27 20.58 -2.07
N SER A 75 0.89 19.57 -1.35
CA SER A 75 0.00 18.51 -1.83
C SER A 75 -1.02 18.12 -0.77
N LYS A 76 -2.15 17.62 -1.23
CA LYS A 76 -3.25 17.18 -0.39
C LYS A 76 -3.75 15.82 -0.85
N LEU A 77 -3.85 14.87 0.08
CA LEU A 77 -4.53 13.60 -0.19
C LEU A 77 -6.03 13.87 -0.32
N CYS A 78 -6.62 13.33 -1.37
CA CYS A 78 -8.04 13.44 -1.67
C CYS A 78 -8.67 12.08 -1.87
N VAL A 79 -9.95 11.98 -1.53
CA VAL A 79 -10.77 10.78 -1.70
C VAL A 79 -11.97 11.12 -2.55
N ALA A 80 -12.07 10.54 -3.73
CA ALA A 80 -13.25 10.61 -4.58
C ALA A 80 -14.20 9.46 -4.27
N VAL A 81 -15.47 9.77 -4.01
CA VAL A 81 -16.51 8.80 -3.70
C VAL A 81 -17.36 8.55 -4.95
N ILE A 82 -17.48 7.29 -5.32
CA ILE A 82 -18.23 6.81 -6.49
C ILE A 82 -19.31 5.83 -5.98
N PRO A 83 -20.52 6.31 -5.67
CA PRO A 83 -21.56 5.50 -5.04
C PRO A 83 -22.06 4.34 -5.88
N ASP A 84 -22.02 4.50 -7.20
CA ASP A 84 -22.49 3.46 -8.13
C ASP A 84 -21.36 3.08 -9.11
N PRO A 85 -20.76 1.89 -8.93
CA PRO A 85 -19.74 1.38 -9.84
C PRO A 85 -20.20 1.19 -11.29
N LYS A 86 -21.51 1.17 -11.55
CA LYS A 86 -22.03 1.05 -12.92
C LYS A 86 -21.87 2.36 -13.68
N THR A 87 -22.13 3.47 -13.03
CA THR A 87 -22.06 4.79 -13.67
C THR A 87 -20.69 5.44 -13.58
N MET A 88 -19.87 5.01 -12.62
CA MET A 88 -18.54 5.62 -12.35
C MET A 88 -18.59 7.13 -12.10
N LYS A 89 -19.73 7.65 -11.62
CA LYS A 89 -19.90 9.07 -11.35
C LYS A 89 -19.34 9.43 -9.99
N VAL A 90 -18.38 10.34 -9.94
CA VAL A 90 -17.92 10.97 -8.70
C VAL A 90 -19.02 11.88 -8.17
N THR A 91 -19.39 11.71 -6.91
CA THR A 91 -20.42 12.56 -6.27
C THR A 91 -19.86 13.44 -5.17
N GLN A 92 -18.69 13.08 -4.64
CA GLN A 92 -18.05 13.80 -3.55
C GLN A 92 -16.53 13.65 -3.67
N ILE A 93 -15.80 14.70 -3.35
CA ILE A 93 -14.35 14.68 -3.14
C ILE A 93 -14.09 15.25 -1.76
N ASN A 94 -13.39 14.49 -0.93
CA ASN A 94 -12.99 14.89 0.42
C ASN A 94 -11.49 15.13 0.45
N GLU A 95 -11.08 16.24 0.99
CA GLU A 95 -9.68 16.50 1.33
C GLU A 95 -9.37 15.90 2.70
N VAL A 96 -8.20 15.30 2.84
CA VAL A 96 -7.72 14.79 4.12
C VAL A 96 -6.97 15.88 4.86
N ASP A 97 -7.36 16.17 6.10
CA ASP A 97 -6.83 17.29 6.91
C ASP A 97 -5.39 17.12 7.44
N ALA A 98 -4.70 16.09 7.02
CA ALA A 98 -3.33 15.84 7.44
C ALA A 98 -2.35 16.11 6.27
N ASN A 99 -1.11 16.45 6.58
CA ASN A 99 -0.02 16.54 5.59
C ASN A 99 0.39 15.13 5.15
N LEU A 100 -0.50 14.49 4.40
CA LEU A 100 -0.36 13.12 3.98
C LEU A 100 -0.33 13.03 2.45
N ALA A 101 0.61 12.27 1.94
CA ALA A 101 0.66 11.80 0.57
C ALA A 101 0.42 10.29 0.52
N LEU A 102 0.00 9.77 -0.62
CA LEU A 102 -0.04 8.33 -0.84
C LEU A 102 1.37 7.79 -1.03
N GLU A 103 1.65 6.60 -0.50
CA GLU A 103 2.94 5.93 -0.74
C GLU A 103 3.14 5.65 -2.23
N SER A 104 2.07 5.34 -2.94
CA SER A 104 2.07 5.16 -4.38
C SER A 104 1.69 6.47 -5.07
N THR A 105 2.64 7.13 -5.69
CA THR A 105 2.42 8.34 -6.48
C THR A 105 2.54 8.05 -7.96
N ALA A 106 1.45 7.71 -8.64
CA ALA A 106 1.29 7.70 -10.10
C ALA A 106 2.45 7.13 -10.94
N SER A 107 3.31 6.28 -10.37
CA SER A 107 4.36 5.60 -11.10
C SER A 107 3.81 4.30 -11.67
N ALA A 108 4.11 4.02 -12.92
CA ALA A 108 3.65 2.84 -13.64
C ALA A 108 4.33 1.53 -13.19
N TYR A 109 5.24 1.59 -12.23
CA TYR A 109 6.00 0.43 -11.78
C TYR A 109 5.40 -0.21 -10.54
N GLY A 110 5.97 -1.25 -10.05
CA GLY A 110 5.60 -2.16 -8.97
C GLY A 110 4.59 -1.71 -7.91
N GLU A 111 4.42 -0.43 -7.72
CA GLU A 111 3.45 0.16 -6.79
C GLU A 111 2.01 -0.28 -7.09
N LEU A 112 1.62 -0.41 -8.34
CA LEU A 112 0.30 -0.93 -8.73
C LEU A 112 0.08 -2.39 -8.33
N MET A 113 1.14 -3.11 -8.03
CA MET A 113 1.09 -4.51 -7.61
C MET A 113 1.16 -4.68 -6.09
N GLN A 114 1.40 -3.60 -5.35
CA GLN A 114 1.50 -3.59 -3.91
C GLN A 114 0.13 -3.44 -3.25
N ASN A 115 -0.07 -4.15 -2.14
CA ASN A 115 -1.26 -4.00 -1.33
C ASN A 115 -1.09 -2.77 -0.42
N THR A 116 -1.63 -1.64 -0.84
CA THR A 116 -1.60 -0.37 -0.09
C THR A 116 -2.92 -0.07 0.62
N VAL A 117 -3.95 -0.88 0.37
CA VAL A 117 -5.27 -0.81 1.00
C VAL A 117 -5.62 -2.18 1.58
N MET A 118 -6.21 -2.19 2.77
CA MET A 118 -6.81 -3.37 3.37
C MET A 118 -8.11 -3.01 4.09
N TYR A 119 -8.92 -4.03 4.36
CA TYR A 119 -10.12 -3.94 5.20
C TYR A 119 -10.00 -4.87 6.39
N ASP A 120 -10.51 -4.46 7.54
CA ASP A 120 -10.72 -5.36 8.67
C ASP A 120 -12.08 -6.06 8.59
N GLU A 121 -12.37 -6.94 9.54
CA GLU A 121 -13.63 -7.69 9.64
C GLU A 121 -14.86 -6.80 9.90
N ASN A 122 -14.65 -5.57 10.37
CA ASN A 122 -15.71 -4.59 10.64
C ASN A 122 -15.97 -3.68 9.43
N GLY A 123 -15.26 -3.89 8.31
CA GLY A 123 -15.36 -3.07 7.12
C GLY A 123 -14.62 -1.73 7.21
N ASN A 124 -13.79 -1.52 8.24
CA ASN A 124 -12.92 -0.34 8.28
C ASN A 124 -11.83 -0.49 7.23
N LEU A 125 -11.65 0.56 6.45
CA LEU A 125 -10.57 0.66 5.47
C LEU A 125 -9.31 1.21 6.12
N TYR A 126 -8.18 0.63 5.75
CA TYR A 126 -6.85 1.14 6.09
C TYR A 126 -6.05 1.40 4.81
N LEU A 127 -5.38 2.53 4.78
CA LEU A 127 -4.56 2.98 3.65
C LEU A 127 -3.14 3.24 4.13
N ALA A 128 -2.16 2.71 3.40
CA ALA A 128 -0.76 3.08 3.56
C ALA A 128 -0.56 4.51 3.04
N GLY A 129 -0.31 5.42 3.94
CA GLY A 129 -0.06 6.83 3.66
C GLY A 129 1.39 7.21 3.90
N LEU A 130 1.79 8.31 3.31
CA LEU A 130 3.08 8.95 3.53
C LEU A 130 2.86 10.28 4.25
N LEU A 131 3.47 10.43 5.41
CA LEU A 131 3.54 11.69 6.14
C LEU A 131 4.93 12.28 5.96
N LYS A 132 5.01 13.58 5.73
CA LYS A 132 6.26 14.30 5.71
C LYS A 132 6.27 15.34 6.83
N GLU A 133 7.26 15.27 7.68
CA GLU A 133 7.44 16.17 8.79
C GLU A 133 8.91 16.60 8.88
N ASN A 134 9.19 17.90 8.91
CA ASN A 134 10.54 18.46 8.95
C ASN A 134 11.48 17.90 7.86
N GLY A 135 10.95 17.68 6.65
CA GLY A 135 11.71 17.13 5.53
C GLY A 135 11.96 15.61 5.57
N ILE A 136 11.48 14.93 6.60
CA ILE A 136 11.61 13.48 6.75
C ILE A 136 10.28 12.80 6.37
N GLU A 137 10.38 11.77 5.55
CA GLU A 137 9.22 10.98 5.11
C GLU A 137 8.99 9.79 6.04
N TYR A 138 7.76 9.64 6.50
CA TYR A 138 7.32 8.57 7.38
C TYR A 138 6.16 7.80 6.75
N GLY A 139 6.09 6.50 7.00
CA GLY A 139 4.90 5.73 6.74
C GLY A 139 3.82 6.03 7.79
N SER A 140 2.59 6.12 7.34
CA SER A 140 1.43 6.27 8.21
C SER A 140 0.35 5.28 7.79
N LEU A 141 -0.32 4.68 8.75
CA LEU A 141 -1.49 3.85 8.48
C LEU A 141 -2.74 4.66 8.80
N LEU A 142 -3.46 5.06 7.75
CA LEU A 142 -4.68 5.82 7.86
C LEU A 142 -5.87 4.89 7.98
N ARG A 143 -6.85 5.23 8.83
CA ARG A 143 -8.09 4.47 8.96
C ARG A 143 -9.30 5.30 8.52
N MET A 144 -10.18 4.68 7.76
CA MET A 144 -11.52 5.17 7.48
C MET A 144 -12.52 4.16 8.06
N LYS A 145 -13.42 4.61 8.94
CA LYS A 145 -14.44 3.74 9.52
C LYS A 145 -15.41 3.25 8.46
N ALA A 146 -15.98 2.08 8.66
CA ALA A 146 -17.01 1.53 7.78
C ALA A 146 -18.14 2.57 7.53
N GLY A 147 -18.49 2.74 6.25
CA GLY A 147 -19.48 3.72 5.81
C GLY A 147 -19.03 5.19 5.82
N ALA A 148 -17.90 5.52 6.43
CA ALA A 148 -17.36 6.89 6.38
C ALA A 148 -16.74 7.21 5.02
N THR A 149 -16.66 8.50 4.71
CA THR A 149 -16.00 9.02 3.50
C THR A 149 -14.79 9.89 3.83
N ASN A 150 -14.47 10.03 5.11
CA ASN A 150 -13.30 10.75 5.63
C ASN A 150 -12.46 9.82 6.51
N PHE A 151 -11.16 10.09 6.56
CA PHE A 151 -10.27 9.41 7.48
C PHE A 151 -10.51 9.87 8.93
N ASP A 152 -10.24 8.96 9.85
CA ASP A 152 -10.30 9.21 11.29
C ASP A 152 -9.04 10.00 11.71
N ALA A 153 -9.21 11.31 11.94
CA ALA A 153 -8.10 12.21 12.28
C ALA A 153 -7.38 11.84 13.58
N ASN A 154 -8.02 11.05 14.45
CA ASN A 154 -7.42 10.62 15.73
C ASN A 154 -6.72 9.26 15.64
N TYR A 155 -6.70 8.63 14.46
CA TYR A 155 -6.08 7.33 14.26
C TYR A 155 -4.67 7.48 13.69
N ASN A 156 -3.69 6.96 14.40
CA ASN A 156 -2.32 6.84 13.93
C ASN A 156 -1.72 5.53 14.46
N ALA A 157 -1.62 4.53 13.59
CA ALA A 157 -1.09 3.21 13.97
C ALA A 157 0.43 3.09 13.93
N LEU A 158 1.14 4.11 13.45
CA LEU A 158 2.61 4.11 13.37
C LEU A 158 3.18 5.36 14.02
N PRO A 159 3.07 5.50 15.36
CA PRO A 159 3.52 6.69 16.07
C PRO A 159 5.05 6.88 16.03
N ASN A 160 5.78 5.84 15.61
CA ASN A 160 7.24 5.83 15.62
C ASN A 160 7.76 5.58 14.19
N PRO A 161 7.94 6.65 13.43
CA PRO A 161 8.26 6.56 12.01
C PRO A 161 9.70 6.11 11.79
N GLU A 162 9.86 4.92 11.22
CA GLU A 162 11.19 4.43 10.80
C GLU A 162 11.40 4.56 9.28
N GLY A 163 10.41 5.06 8.55
CA GLY A 163 10.47 5.22 7.12
C GLY A 163 9.14 4.92 6.44
N LYS A 164 9.16 4.78 5.13
CA LYS A 164 7.98 4.51 4.33
C LYS A 164 7.32 3.18 4.66
N LEU A 165 5.99 3.17 4.61
CA LEU A 165 5.15 1.98 4.65
C LEU A 165 4.83 1.58 3.20
N HIS A 166 5.23 0.39 2.79
CA HIS A 166 5.12 -0.06 1.39
C HIS A 166 3.88 -0.91 1.15
N THR A 167 3.64 -1.92 1.99
CA THR A 167 2.48 -2.81 1.85
C THR A 167 1.83 -3.08 3.19
N ILE A 168 0.52 -3.29 3.15
CA ILE A 168 -0.31 -3.63 4.30
C ILE A 168 -1.23 -4.79 3.96
N GLN A 169 -1.39 -5.74 4.87
CA GLN A 169 -2.28 -6.88 4.71
C GLN A 169 -2.94 -7.23 6.03
N TYR A 170 -4.25 -7.34 6.05
CA TYR A 170 -4.98 -7.69 7.25
C TYR A 170 -4.76 -9.18 7.62
N LEU A 171 -4.36 -9.44 8.86
CA LEU A 171 -4.13 -10.78 9.39
C LEU A 171 -5.34 -11.36 10.12
N GLY A 172 -6.31 -10.53 10.47
CA GLY A 172 -7.41 -10.88 11.37
C GLY A 172 -7.17 -10.41 12.81
N ASN A 173 -8.26 -10.39 13.59
CA ASN A 173 -8.23 -10.04 15.02
C ASN A 173 -7.53 -8.70 15.32
N GLY A 174 -7.78 -7.68 14.51
CA GLY A 174 -7.22 -6.35 14.68
C GLY A 174 -5.70 -6.27 14.42
N LYS A 175 -5.12 -7.20 13.67
CA LYS A 175 -3.69 -7.20 13.33
C LYS A 175 -3.45 -7.07 11.83
N ALA A 176 -2.35 -6.45 11.47
CA ALA A 176 -1.90 -6.31 10.09
C ALA A 176 -0.42 -6.68 9.94
N LEU A 177 -0.07 -7.32 8.82
CA LEU A 177 1.29 -7.47 8.34
C LEU A 177 1.66 -6.25 7.52
N VAL A 178 2.76 -5.62 7.85
CA VAL A 178 3.28 -4.46 7.13
C VAL A 178 4.69 -4.74 6.60
N TYR A 179 4.98 -4.21 5.41
CA TYR A 179 6.33 -4.13 4.86
C TYR A 179 6.74 -2.67 4.81
N MET A 180 7.82 -2.32 5.46
CA MET A 180 8.21 -0.94 5.66
C MET A 180 9.73 -0.77 5.66
N ARG A 181 10.16 0.48 5.49
CA ARG A 181 11.58 0.87 5.47
C ARG A 181 12.04 1.34 6.85
N ASN A 182 13.30 1.06 7.15
CA ASN A 182 14.01 1.67 8.26
C ASN A 182 15.11 2.62 7.74
N HIS A 183 14.88 3.93 7.81
CA HIS A 183 15.88 4.93 7.40
C HIS A 183 17.14 4.95 8.27
N LYS A 184 17.06 4.38 9.47
CA LYS A 184 18.17 4.34 10.45
C LYS A 184 18.97 3.04 10.37
N ALA A 185 18.58 2.10 9.49
CA ALA A 185 19.36 0.87 9.31
C ALA A 185 20.75 1.21 8.78
N GLU A 186 21.74 0.53 9.30
CA GLU A 186 23.10 0.62 8.79
C GLU A 186 23.17 0.00 7.39
N LEU A 187 23.72 0.74 6.46
CA LEU A 187 23.84 0.34 5.05
C LEU A 187 25.32 0.39 4.65
N ALA A 188 25.63 -0.33 3.58
CA ALA A 188 26.96 -0.25 2.96
C ALA A 188 27.30 1.19 2.56
N SER A 189 28.58 1.52 2.60
CA SER A 189 29.06 2.87 2.28
C SER A 189 28.60 3.30 0.89
N GLY A 190 28.01 4.50 0.82
CA GLY A 190 27.51 5.08 -0.43
C GLY A 190 26.07 4.66 -0.82
N VAL A 191 25.46 3.72 -0.12
CA VAL A 191 24.05 3.34 -0.36
C VAL A 191 23.14 4.39 0.28
N LYS A 192 22.22 4.93 -0.52
CA LYS A 192 21.19 5.87 -0.01
C LYS A 192 20.07 5.11 0.68
N PRO A 193 19.66 5.48 1.91
CA PRO A 193 18.55 4.82 2.62
C PRO A 193 17.23 4.83 1.86
N THR A 194 17.04 5.78 0.94
CA THR A 194 15.88 5.90 0.06
C THR A 194 16.04 5.16 -1.27
N GLY A 195 17.18 4.51 -1.50
CA GLY A 195 17.45 3.74 -2.72
C GLY A 195 16.44 2.61 -2.95
N ILE A 196 16.20 2.28 -4.21
CA ILE A 196 15.24 1.24 -4.59
C ILE A 196 15.68 -0.13 -4.04
N ASP A 197 16.97 -0.43 -4.13
CA ASP A 197 17.55 -1.71 -3.73
C ASP A 197 18.21 -1.68 -2.34
N ALA A 198 18.03 -0.59 -1.58
CA ALA A 198 18.57 -0.51 -0.23
C ALA A 198 18.05 -1.65 0.65
N VAL A 199 18.97 -2.36 1.33
CA VAL A 199 18.68 -3.51 2.20
C VAL A 199 18.29 -2.99 3.59
N ASN A 200 17.17 -2.30 3.68
CA ASN A 200 16.68 -1.69 4.91
C ASN A 200 15.15 -1.80 5.08
N ASN A 201 14.52 -2.64 4.29
CA ASN A 201 13.10 -2.88 4.43
C ASN A 201 12.86 -4.13 5.26
N PHE A 202 11.78 -4.18 6.03
CA PHE A 202 11.48 -5.27 6.94
C PHE A 202 9.97 -5.51 7.08
N TYR A 203 9.62 -6.68 7.60
CA TYR A 203 8.26 -7.04 7.94
C TYR A 203 8.00 -6.89 9.44
N ALA A 204 6.83 -6.36 9.76
CA ALA A 204 6.34 -6.26 11.13
C ALA A 204 4.85 -6.58 11.21
N VAL A 205 4.41 -6.97 12.38
CA VAL A 205 2.99 -7.07 12.74
C VAL A 205 2.61 -5.83 13.53
N VAL A 206 1.55 -5.16 13.09
CA VAL A 206 0.94 -4.00 13.77
C VAL A 206 -0.34 -4.47 14.43
N ASP A 207 -0.52 -4.12 15.70
CA ASP A 207 -1.83 -4.17 16.36
C ASP A 207 -2.57 -2.87 16.09
N LEU A 208 -3.68 -2.96 15.39
CA LEU A 208 -4.46 -1.82 14.91
C LEU A 208 -5.24 -1.10 16.03
N ASN A 209 -5.39 -1.72 17.20
CA ASN A 209 -6.10 -1.15 18.33
C ASN A 209 -5.16 -0.43 19.29
N SER A 210 -4.03 -1.05 19.61
CA SER A 210 -3.05 -0.49 20.54
C SER A 210 -2.00 0.40 19.85
N ASN A 211 -1.96 0.40 18.51
CA ASN A 211 -0.94 1.08 17.72
C ASN A 211 0.50 0.62 18.03
N THR A 212 0.64 -0.63 18.45
CA THR A 212 1.95 -1.23 18.70
C THR A 212 2.43 -1.99 17.47
N ARG A 213 3.75 -2.07 17.32
CA ARG A 213 4.42 -2.74 16.21
C ARG A 213 5.52 -3.62 16.70
N GLU A 214 5.60 -4.83 16.18
CA GLU A 214 6.67 -5.77 16.44
C GLU A 214 7.21 -6.35 15.14
N ARG A 215 8.55 -6.37 14.97
CA ARG A 215 9.17 -7.04 13.82
C ARG A 215 8.87 -8.53 13.86
N VAL A 216 8.68 -9.10 12.66
CA VAL A 216 8.50 -10.56 12.54
C VAL A 216 9.80 -11.25 12.90
N LYS A 217 9.71 -12.25 13.79
CA LYS A 217 10.86 -12.99 14.32
C LYS A 217 10.80 -14.48 13.97
N TYR A 218 11.94 -15.03 13.66
CA TYR A 218 12.15 -16.47 13.55
C TYR A 218 13.16 -16.93 14.61
N ASN A 219 12.80 -17.89 15.43
CA ASN A 219 13.61 -18.38 16.56
C ASN A 219 14.13 -17.26 17.48
N GLY A 220 13.27 -16.24 17.75
CA GLY A 220 13.59 -15.13 18.63
C GLY A 220 14.44 -14.02 18.00
N THR A 221 14.90 -14.19 16.76
CA THR A 221 15.66 -13.20 16.00
C THR A 221 14.79 -12.54 14.95
N ASP A 222 14.90 -11.22 14.80
CA ASP A 222 14.20 -10.48 13.75
C ASP A 222 14.53 -11.07 12.38
N LEU A 223 13.53 -11.15 11.48
CA LEU A 223 13.81 -11.49 10.09
C LEU A 223 14.78 -10.49 9.48
N PRO A 224 15.68 -10.93 8.58
CA PRO A 224 16.64 -10.06 7.93
C PRO A 224 15.96 -8.88 7.23
N TYR A 225 16.71 -7.81 7.06
CA TYR A 225 16.29 -6.74 6.17
C TYR A 225 16.21 -7.24 4.72
N CYS A 226 15.31 -6.63 3.97
CA CYS A 226 15.08 -6.92 2.55
C CYS A 226 15.47 -5.72 1.70
N SER A 227 15.90 -5.99 0.47
CA SER A 227 15.94 -5.01 -0.60
C SER A 227 14.60 -4.96 -1.35
N GLY A 228 14.40 -3.90 -2.13
CA GLY A 228 13.25 -3.80 -3.05
C GLY A 228 12.03 -3.10 -2.46
N ARG A 229 11.96 -1.84 -2.71
CA ARG A 229 10.86 -0.95 -2.34
C ARG A 229 9.54 -1.33 -3.02
N PHE A 230 9.57 -1.78 -4.27
CA PHE A 230 8.38 -2.07 -5.09
C PHE A 230 7.93 -3.52 -5.01
N SER A 231 8.29 -4.23 -3.95
CA SER A 231 8.05 -5.66 -3.83
C SER A 231 6.72 -5.95 -3.14
N GLN A 232 6.03 -7.00 -3.58
CA GLN A 232 4.89 -7.61 -2.91
C GLN A 232 5.24 -9.07 -2.60
N ARG A 233 6.13 -9.27 -1.63
CA ARG A 233 6.66 -10.59 -1.25
C ARG A 233 5.87 -11.27 -0.15
N SER A 234 4.66 -10.80 0.13
CA SER A 234 3.80 -11.45 1.11
C SER A 234 2.43 -11.77 0.53
N VAL A 235 1.87 -12.90 0.96
CA VAL A 235 0.51 -13.32 0.63
C VAL A 235 -0.10 -14.07 1.81
N ILE A 236 -1.37 -13.86 2.07
CA ILE A 236 -2.12 -14.51 3.14
C ILE A 236 -3.02 -15.59 2.53
N VAL A 237 -2.86 -16.84 2.98
CA VAL A 237 -3.64 -17.98 2.52
C VAL A 237 -3.89 -18.93 3.69
N ALA A 238 -5.13 -19.34 3.86
CA ALA A 238 -5.52 -20.39 4.82
C ALA A 238 -4.97 -20.19 6.24
N GLY A 239 -5.06 -18.96 6.78
CA GLY A 239 -4.62 -18.63 8.13
C GLY A 239 -3.10 -18.51 8.30
N LYS A 240 -2.36 -18.45 7.21
CA LYS A 240 -0.90 -18.26 7.20
C LYS A 240 -0.52 -17.09 6.33
N ALA A 241 0.50 -16.33 6.74
CA ALA A 241 1.16 -15.35 5.92
C ALA A 241 2.50 -15.91 5.44
N TYR A 242 2.66 -16.00 4.13
CA TYR A 242 3.91 -16.37 3.47
C TYR A 242 4.70 -15.09 3.23
N ILE A 243 5.86 -14.98 3.84
CA ILE A 243 6.68 -13.77 3.90
C ILE A 243 7.99 -14.02 3.18
N GLY A 244 8.18 -13.37 2.05
CA GLY A 244 9.43 -13.44 1.29
C GLY A 244 10.46 -12.43 1.80
N VAL A 245 11.62 -12.96 2.17
CA VAL A 245 12.80 -12.17 2.50
C VAL A 245 13.78 -12.29 1.34
N ALA A 246 14.22 -11.17 0.80
CA ALA A 246 15.16 -11.16 -0.31
C ALA A 246 16.16 -10.02 -0.18
N ASP A 247 17.42 -10.37 -0.31
CA ASP A 247 18.55 -9.45 -0.39
C ASP A 247 19.14 -9.54 -1.82
N LYS A 248 18.95 -8.47 -2.58
CA LYS A 248 19.41 -8.41 -3.98
C LYS A 248 20.92 -8.21 -4.10
N GLU A 249 21.57 -7.68 -3.07
CA GLU A 249 23.04 -7.55 -3.07
C GLU A 249 23.70 -8.90 -2.78
N ALA A 250 23.21 -9.61 -1.77
CA ALA A 250 23.69 -10.94 -1.42
C ALA A 250 23.16 -12.04 -2.36
N LEU A 251 22.23 -11.71 -3.28
CA LEU A 251 21.53 -12.65 -4.15
C LEU A 251 21.00 -13.86 -3.38
N SER A 252 20.34 -13.57 -2.25
CA SER A 252 19.74 -14.58 -1.39
C SER A 252 18.27 -14.30 -1.15
N ALA A 253 17.44 -15.32 -1.18
CA ALA A 253 16.02 -15.18 -0.89
C ALA A 253 15.43 -16.45 -0.29
N GLY A 254 14.37 -16.26 0.49
CA GLY A 254 13.61 -17.35 1.10
C GLY A 254 12.21 -16.90 1.50
N VAL A 255 11.40 -17.85 1.89
CA VAL A 255 10.04 -17.63 2.37
C VAL A 255 9.92 -18.14 3.79
N TYR A 256 9.42 -17.30 4.67
CA TYR A 256 9.00 -17.65 6.02
C TYR A 256 7.48 -17.75 6.08
N ILE A 257 7.00 -18.64 6.95
CA ILE A 257 5.56 -18.90 7.11
C ILE A 257 5.16 -18.47 8.52
N TYR A 258 4.39 -17.38 8.60
CA TYR A 258 3.82 -16.88 9.83
C TYR A 258 2.43 -17.48 10.04
N ASP A 259 2.24 -18.27 11.09
CA ASP A 259 0.93 -18.78 11.49
C ASP A 259 0.17 -17.71 12.25
N ILE A 260 -0.96 -17.26 11.68
CA ILE A 260 -1.71 -16.10 12.19
C ILE A 260 -2.33 -16.40 13.57
N ALA A 261 -2.75 -17.63 13.82
CA ALA A 261 -3.41 -17.98 15.07
C ALA A 261 -2.45 -18.05 16.25
N SER A 262 -1.26 -18.61 16.04
CA SER A 262 -0.27 -18.82 17.09
C SER A 262 0.82 -17.74 17.15
N GLY A 263 0.99 -16.95 16.09
CA GLY A 263 2.10 -16.02 15.93
C GLY A 263 3.46 -16.69 15.71
N LYS A 264 3.51 -18.00 15.53
CA LYS A 264 4.76 -18.73 15.28
C LYS A 264 5.22 -18.54 13.84
N VAL A 265 6.54 -18.51 13.66
CA VAL A 265 7.18 -18.45 12.35
C VAL A 265 7.97 -19.71 12.09
N GLU A 266 7.81 -20.27 10.91
CA GLU A 266 8.56 -21.40 10.40
C GLU A 266 9.37 -20.99 9.17
N GLU A 267 10.51 -21.61 8.95
CA GLU A 267 11.27 -21.47 7.71
C GLU A 267 10.57 -22.31 6.64
N GLY A 268 10.24 -21.68 5.51
CA GLY A 268 9.66 -22.33 4.34
C GLY A 268 10.72 -22.68 3.31
N VAL A 269 10.53 -22.17 2.08
CA VAL A 269 11.44 -22.45 0.96
C VAL A 269 12.62 -21.47 0.99
N LYS A 270 13.84 -22.00 0.82
CA LYS A 270 15.03 -21.23 0.42
C LYS A 270 15.25 -21.34 -1.07
N LEU A 271 15.56 -20.23 -1.72
CA LEU A 271 16.04 -20.26 -3.09
C LEU A 271 17.53 -20.63 -3.13
N GLU A 272 17.96 -21.17 -4.27
CA GLU A 272 19.37 -21.33 -4.55
C GLU A 272 20.09 -19.96 -4.58
N SER A 273 21.35 -19.95 -4.21
CA SER A 273 22.17 -18.73 -4.27
C SER A 273 22.19 -18.16 -5.70
N GLY A 274 22.06 -16.86 -5.82
CA GLY A 274 22.01 -16.18 -7.11
C GLY A 274 20.60 -15.83 -7.58
N PHE A 275 19.56 -16.23 -6.86
CA PHE A 275 18.18 -15.94 -7.23
C PHE A 275 17.48 -15.07 -6.16
N CYS A 276 16.70 -14.11 -6.66
CA CYS A 276 15.81 -13.28 -5.86
C CYS A 276 14.43 -13.21 -6.53
N PHE A 277 13.43 -12.73 -5.78
CA PHE A 277 12.10 -12.50 -6.30
C PHE A 277 11.49 -11.24 -5.68
N ASP A 278 10.55 -10.64 -6.38
CA ASP A 278 9.86 -9.42 -5.92
C ASP A 278 8.38 -9.65 -5.62
N ILE A 279 7.81 -10.77 -6.06
CA ILE A 279 6.37 -11.02 -5.97
C ILE A 279 6.11 -12.46 -5.53
N ILE A 280 5.19 -12.62 -4.57
CA ILE A 280 4.55 -13.89 -4.24
C ILE A 280 3.07 -13.77 -4.55
N ARG A 281 2.51 -14.80 -5.19
CA ARG A 281 1.07 -14.90 -5.46
C ARG A 281 0.58 -16.30 -5.12
N ALA A 282 -0.63 -16.35 -4.59
CA ALA A 282 -1.37 -17.61 -4.44
C ALA A 282 -2.33 -17.78 -5.60
N MET A 283 -2.34 -18.95 -6.20
CA MET A 283 -3.27 -19.31 -7.27
C MET A 283 -4.08 -20.52 -6.82
N LYS A 284 -5.39 -20.50 -7.11
CA LYS A 284 -6.20 -21.72 -7.01
C LYS A 284 -5.86 -22.59 -8.23
N ILE A 285 -5.46 -23.82 -7.96
CA ILE A 285 -5.39 -24.84 -9.01
C ILE A 285 -6.73 -25.55 -8.97
N GLU A 286 -7.58 -25.27 -9.95
CA GLU A 286 -8.77 -26.11 -10.20
C GLU A 286 -8.29 -27.45 -10.74
N LYS A 287 -8.67 -28.52 -10.04
CA LYS A 287 -8.34 -29.90 -10.43
C LYS A 287 -9.41 -30.44 -11.37
#